data_f8351671abc87a85f68f9e18c47f173e
#
_entry.id   f8351671abc87a85f68f9e18c47f173e
#
_cell.length_a   1.000
_cell.length_b   1.000
_cell.length_c   1.000
_cell.angle_alpha   90.00
_cell.angle_beta   90.00
_cell.angle_gamma   90.00
#
_symmetry.space_group_name_H-M   'P 1'
#
loop_
_entity.id
_entity.type
_entity.pdbx_description
1 polymer ?
#
loop_
_entity_poly.entity_id
_entity_poly.type
_entity_poly.pdbx_seq_one_letter_code
_entity_poly.pdbx_strand_id
1 'polypeptide(L)'
;MKSSQDLKNLLLSIDHKSYPAYKSAQGSYRFQDYILSIDHVQGDPFAAPSRVSLRISGKNAGFSPKLYDTFPKRIALQDHLLRLFGREIEQYNFKARGSGKSGLMAVSRCGQEILERSACAIDPGDGSLTLRMQIGFPASGRTIQAGELIRILFDFLPGCAQRSLFFRNIDASACQRTAELCEDQEYIRRELKKRSLCAFVANGSVLPRSSGVSEKPMKGAVPFRSPKSLEVSMELPHRGPVSGMGIPRGVTLVVGGGFHGKSTLLKALELGVYNHVAGDGREYVITDSTGVKLRAEDSRSISQTDISLFINHLPGGRDTRHFSTEDASGSTSQAANVIEAAEAGTSLFLIDEDTSATNFMIRDELMQRVVADSEEPITPFISRVRELFEQAGISSIIVAGSSGSYFHPADVVIQMKEYLPYDITARAKKEAAAYPEVAAASSPFHLPDFRRIPKPMGSLRGQERTKIKVLGKEGIQINRSVTDLRYLEQLADPEQLTALAYILNYSVRHLMDGRRTLGEIADALERKIDKEGLSALADASYLPADLSRPRRQEIFACLNRCRELSFTFF
;
A
#
# COMPACT_ATOMS: atom_id res chain seq x y z
N MET A 1 11.96 30.80 -21.26
CA MET A 1 10.87 30.58 -20.29
C MET A 1 10.06 31.87 -20.21
N LYS A 2 8.74 31.79 -20.35
CA LYS A 2 7.83 32.94 -20.28
C LYS A 2 7.71 33.46 -18.84
N SER A 3 7.36 34.74 -18.66
CA SER A 3 7.10 35.33 -17.35
C SER A 3 5.65 35.06 -16.88
N SER A 4 5.38 35.29 -15.59
CA SER A 4 4.01 35.27 -15.05
C SER A 4 3.13 36.33 -15.72
N GLN A 5 3.71 37.48 -16.11
CA GLN A 5 2.97 38.52 -16.83
C GLN A 5 2.57 38.07 -18.23
N ASP A 6 3.41 37.30 -18.93
CA ASP A 6 3.06 36.72 -20.23
C ASP A 6 1.88 35.76 -20.10
N LEU A 7 1.82 34.95 -19.03
CA LEU A 7 0.68 34.10 -18.74
C LEU A 7 -0.60 34.93 -18.51
N LYS A 8 -0.50 35.96 -17.68
CA LYS A 8 -1.65 36.83 -17.38
C LYS A 8 -2.20 37.49 -18.63
N ASN A 9 -1.33 38.06 -19.47
CA ASN A 9 -1.71 38.69 -20.74
C ASN A 9 -2.32 37.67 -21.70
N LEU A 10 -1.75 36.45 -21.79
CA LEU A 10 -2.33 35.39 -22.60
C LEU A 10 -3.74 35.00 -22.11
N LEU A 11 -3.93 34.82 -20.82
CA LEU A 11 -5.24 34.47 -20.25
C LEU A 11 -6.28 35.55 -20.57
N LEU A 12 -5.92 36.81 -20.41
CA LEU A 12 -6.81 37.94 -20.76
C LEU A 12 -7.14 37.96 -22.28
N SER A 13 -6.20 37.62 -23.15
CA SER A 13 -6.40 37.59 -24.60
C SER A 13 -7.32 36.47 -25.07
N ILE A 14 -7.50 35.42 -24.28
CA ILE A 14 -8.40 34.30 -24.59
C ILE A 14 -9.69 34.31 -23.78
N ASP A 15 -9.92 35.36 -22.98
CA ASP A 15 -11.16 35.50 -22.20
C ASP A 15 -12.38 35.53 -23.13
N HIS A 16 -13.47 34.94 -22.66
CA HIS A 16 -14.70 34.75 -23.42
C HIS A 16 -14.59 33.92 -24.71
N LYS A 17 -13.42 33.36 -25.06
CA LYS A 17 -13.29 32.41 -26.16
C LYS A 17 -13.78 31.00 -25.76
N SER A 18 -13.89 30.12 -26.76
CA SER A 18 -14.24 28.72 -26.52
C SER A 18 -13.19 27.98 -25.68
N TYR A 19 -13.61 27.05 -24.84
CA TYR A 19 -12.79 26.36 -23.86
C TYR A 19 -11.47 25.78 -24.41
N PRO A 20 -11.42 25.20 -25.62
CA PRO A 20 -10.16 24.69 -26.19
C PRO A 20 -9.03 25.71 -26.31
N ALA A 21 -9.35 27.03 -26.32
CA ALA A 21 -8.31 28.05 -26.37
C ALA A 21 -7.41 28.09 -25.13
N TYR A 22 -7.83 27.51 -23.99
CA TYR A 22 -6.96 27.28 -22.81
C TYR A 22 -5.70 26.45 -23.13
N LYS A 23 -5.70 25.62 -24.19
CA LYS A 23 -4.53 24.86 -24.58
C LYS A 23 -3.32 25.74 -24.91
N SER A 24 -3.52 26.99 -25.33
CA SER A 24 -2.44 27.95 -25.56
C SER A 24 -1.69 28.35 -24.28
N ALA A 25 -2.30 28.14 -23.10
CA ALA A 25 -1.68 28.40 -21.81
C ALA A 25 -0.75 27.27 -21.35
N GLN A 26 -0.73 26.12 -22.04
CA GLN A 26 0.21 25.04 -21.69
C GLN A 26 1.66 25.49 -21.83
N GLY A 27 2.48 25.20 -20.79
CA GLY A 27 3.89 25.58 -20.76
C GLY A 27 4.32 26.03 -19.37
N SER A 28 5.57 26.52 -19.26
CA SER A 28 6.20 26.90 -18.00
C SER A 28 6.41 28.40 -17.90
N TYR A 29 6.09 28.96 -16.76
CA TYR A 29 6.08 30.39 -16.46
C TYR A 29 6.84 30.69 -15.18
N ARG A 30 7.73 31.70 -15.22
CA ARG A 30 8.50 32.13 -14.05
C ARG A 30 7.68 33.08 -13.20
N PHE A 31 7.40 32.66 -11.98
CA PHE A 31 6.93 33.48 -10.87
C PHE A 31 8.13 33.93 -10.01
N GLN A 32 7.89 34.79 -9.02
CA GLN A 32 8.97 35.35 -8.20
C GLN A 32 9.82 34.27 -7.51
N ASP A 33 9.19 33.30 -6.84
CA ASP A 33 9.87 32.32 -5.99
C ASP A 33 9.83 30.87 -6.56
N TYR A 34 9.07 30.64 -7.64
CA TYR A 34 8.87 29.31 -8.24
C TYR A 34 8.60 29.39 -9.74
N ILE A 35 8.65 28.24 -10.38
CA ILE A 35 8.18 28.04 -11.75
C ILE A 35 6.85 27.33 -11.68
N LEU A 36 5.82 27.93 -12.28
CA LEU A 36 4.52 27.31 -12.52
C LEU A 36 4.54 26.65 -13.89
N SER A 37 4.20 25.36 -13.97
CA SER A 37 3.99 24.69 -15.24
C SER A 37 2.54 24.23 -15.37
N ILE A 38 1.90 24.55 -16.48
CA ILE A 38 0.61 23.98 -16.90
C ILE A 38 0.98 22.78 -17.79
N ASP A 39 1.01 21.60 -17.18
CA ASP A 39 1.51 20.37 -17.81
C ASP A 39 0.49 19.77 -18.78
N HIS A 40 -0.79 19.89 -18.44
CA HIS A 40 -1.91 19.44 -19.28
C HIS A 40 -3.14 20.29 -19.05
N VAL A 41 -3.82 20.67 -20.13
CA VAL A 41 -5.09 21.41 -20.09
C VAL A 41 -6.24 20.46 -20.38
N GLN A 42 -7.25 20.44 -19.50
CA GLN A 42 -8.46 19.65 -19.69
C GLN A 42 -9.22 20.04 -20.98
N GLY A 43 -9.91 19.07 -21.59
CA GLY A 43 -10.60 19.27 -22.87
C GLY A 43 -11.86 20.13 -22.79
N ASP A 44 -12.58 20.06 -21.68
CA ASP A 44 -13.76 20.85 -21.35
C ASP A 44 -13.97 20.92 -19.81
N PRO A 45 -14.86 21.76 -19.28
CA PRO A 45 -15.05 21.95 -17.84
C PRO A 45 -15.49 20.69 -17.07
N PHE A 46 -16.03 19.69 -17.75
CA PHE A 46 -16.53 18.44 -17.15
C PHE A 46 -15.51 17.30 -17.22
N ALA A 47 -14.46 17.43 -18.03
CA ALA A 47 -13.39 16.47 -18.17
C ALA A 47 -12.52 16.36 -16.90
N ALA A 48 -11.54 15.45 -16.90
CA ALA A 48 -10.53 15.39 -15.84
C ALA A 48 -9.80 16.74 -15.74
N PRO A 49 -9.52 17.26 -14.53
CA PRO A 49 -8.94 18.59 -14.33
C PRO A 49 -7.59 18.78 -15.01
N SER A 50 -7.24 20.03 -15.27
CA SER A 50 -5.90 20.38 -15.77
C SER A 50 -4.83 20.02 -14.75
N ARG A 51 -3.66 19.67 -15.23
CA ARG A 51 -2.49 19.31 -14.39
C ARG A 51 -1.52 20.46 -14.35
N VAL A 52 -1.15 20.82 -13.14
CA VAL A 52 -0.29 21.97 -12.86
C VAL A 52 0.80 21.53 -11.90
N SER A 53 2.03 22.00 -12.11
CA SER A 53 3.12 21.76 -11.20
C SER A 53 3.82 23.06 -10.78
N LEU A 54 4.32 23.07 -9.54
CA LEU A 54 5.17 24.11 -8.97
C LEU A 54 6.55 23.53 -8.80
N ARG A 55 7.58 24.20 -9.32
CA ARG A 55 8.98 23.87 -9.07
C ARG A 55 9.67 25.00 -8.33
N ILE A 56 10.21 24.69 -7.15
CA ILE A 56 10.91 25.61 -6.27
C ILE A 56 12.37 25.16 -6.20
N SER A 57 13.33 26.05 -6.46
CA SER A 57 14.75 25.69 -6.29
C SER A 57 15.06 25.37 -4.83
N GLY A 58 16.02 24.49 -4.56
CA GLY A 58 16.41 24.13 -3.19
C GLY A 58 16.83 25.35 -2.35
N LYS A 59 17.52 26.32 -2.99
CA LYS A 59 17.87 27.61 -2.37
C LYS A 59 16.62 28.38 -1.87
N ASN A 60 15.57 28.42 -2.68
CA ASN A 60 14.33 29.14 -2.33
C ASN A 60 13.47 28.35 -1.34
N ALA A 61 13.37 27.04 -1.52
CA ALA A 61 12.66 26.14 -0.61
C ALA A 61 13.26 26.18 0.81
N GLY A 62 14.59 26.21 0.92
CA GLY A 62 15.34 26.49 2.13
C GLY A 62 15.38 25.34 3.15
N PHE A 63 15.02 24.12 2.77
CA PHE A 63 15.09 22.96 3.67
C PHE A 63 16.53 22.52 3.90
N SER A 64 16.88 22.25 5.17
CA SER A 64 18.19 21.69 5.52
C SER A 64 18.32 20.26 4.92
N PRO A 65 19.48 19.92 4.33
CA PRO A 65 19.75 18.57 3.85
C PRO A 65 19.50 17.48 4.92
N LYS A 66 19.73 17.76 6.18
CA LYS A 66 19.47 16.85 7.31
C LYS A 66 18.03 16.37 7.42
N LEU A 67 17.08 17.06 6.81
CA LEU A 67 15.66 16.70 6.79
C LEU A 67 15.30 15.72 5.66
N TYR A 68 16.20 15.51 4.67
CA TYR A 68 15.95 14.66 3.49
C TYR A 68 17.18 13.87 2.99
N ASP A 69 18.24 13.76 3.81
CA ASP A 69 19.50 13.07 3.50
C ASP A 69 19.34 11.54 3.33
N THR A 70 18.31 10.96 3.92
CA THR A 70 17.96 9.54 3.71
C THR A 70 16.64 9.42 2.95
N PHE A 71 16.46 8.31 2.23
CA PHE A 71 15.22 8.07 1.49
C PHE A 71 13.97 8.13 2.40
N PRO A 72 13.92 7.46 3.57
CA PRO A 72 12.74 7.53 4.44
C PRO A 72 12.44 8.94 4.96
N LYS A 73 13.45 9.71 5.38
CA LYS A 73 13.28 11.09 5.83
C LYS A 73 12.76 11.98 4.72
N ARG A 74 13.29 11.80 3.50
CA ARG A 74 12.84 12.55 2.33
C ARG A 74 11.35 12.31 2.07
N ILE A 75 10.90 11.04 2.11
CA ILE A 75 9.49 10.70 1.93
C ILE A 75 8.63 11.29 3.06
N ALA A 76 9.07 11.22 4.30
CA ALA A 76 8.36 11.79 5.44
C ALA A 76 8.20 13.33 5.30
N LEU A 77 9.24 14.03 4.88
CA LEU A 77 9.18 15.48 4.62
C LEU A 77 8.24 15.80 3.44
N GLN A 78 8.32 15.06 2.35
CA GLN A 78 7.44 15.23 1.19
C GLN A 78 5.97 15.04 1.57
N ASP A 79 5.65 13.99 2.34
CA ASP A 79 4.31 13.72 2.85
C ASP A 79 3.83 14.86 3.78
N HIS A 80 4.70 15.35 4.67
CA HIS A 80 4.39 16.46 5.56
C HIS A 80 4.05 17.74 4.78
N LEU A 81 4.87 18.11 3.79
CA LEU A 81 4.65 19.29 2.96
C LEU A 81 3.37 19.17 2.13
N LEU A 82 3.10 17.97 1.60
CA LEU A 82 1.89 17.68 0.86
C LEU A 82 0.63 17.87 1.71
N ARG A 83 0.67 17.43 2.97
CA ARG A 83 -0.43 17.65 3.94
C ARG A 83 -0.60 19.13 4.29
N LEU A 84 0.49 19.87 4.46
CA LEU A 84 0.44 21.31 4.68
C LEU A 84 -0.22 22.02 3.49
N PHE A 85 0.28 21.75 2.30
CA PHE A 85 -0.25 22.34 1.07
C PHE A 85 -1.72 21.95 0.82
N GLY A 86 -2.07 20.69 1.05
CA GLY A 86 -3.46 20.21 0.91
C GLY A 86 -4.44 20.98 1.82
N ARG A 87 -4.05 21.26 3.08
CA ARG A 87 -4.86 22.08 4.00
C ARG A 87 -5.01 23.52 3.52
N GLU A 88 -3.94 24.08 2.94
CA GLU A 88 -3.99 25.46 2.42
C GLU A 88 -4.88 25.60 1.19
N ILE A 89 -4.80 24.68 0.22
CA ILE A 89 -5.63 24.77 -1.00
C ILE A 89 -7.10 24.45 -0.74
N GLU A 90 -7.41 23.60 0.24
CA GLU A 90 -8.79 23.25 0.57
C GLU A 90 -9.63 24.48 0.94
N GLN A 91 -8.99 25.50 1.55
CA GLN A 91 -9.65 26.78 1.87
C GLN A 91 -10.13 27.53 0.63
N TYR A 92 -9.55 27.26 -0.54
CA TYR A 92 -9.84 27.93 -1.80
C TYR A 92 -10.56 27.03 -2.81
N ASN A 93 -10.73 25.76 -2.48
CA ASN A 93 -11.36 24.78 -3.35
C ASN A 93 -12.78 25.24 -3.71
N PHE A 94 -13.07 25.30 -5.01
CA PHE A 94 -14.31 25.82 -5.57
C PHE A 94 -14.69 27.27 -5.21
N LYS A 95 -13.78 28.10 -4.70
CA LYS A 95 -14.04 29.56 -4.54
C LYS A 95 -14.09 30.32 -5.86
N ALA A 96 -13.32 29.90 -6.85
CA ALA A 96 -13.47 30.39 -8.22
C ALA A 96 -14.70 29.73 -8.83
N ARG A 97 -15.57 30.55 -9.47
CA ARG A 97 -16.88 30.13 -9.97
C ARG A 97 -16.80 29.58 -11.39
N GLY A 98 -17.76 28.74 -11.74
CA GLY A 98 -17.90 28.24 -13.11
C GLY A 98 -18.63 26.91 -13.20
N SER A 99 -18.74 26.38 -14.43
CA SER A 99 -19.42 25.12 -14.74
C SER A 99 -18.54 23.90 -14.49
N GLY A 100 -19.14 22.77 -14.19
CA GLY A 100 -18.47 21.48 -14.04
C GLY A 100 -17.44 21.50 -12.92
N LYS A 101 -16.19 21.22 -13.25
CA LYS A 101 -15.05 21.20 -12.29
C LYS A 101 -14.34 22.54 -12.15
N SER A 102 -14.91 23.62 -12.68
CA SER A 102 -14.35 24.98 -12.55
C SER A 102 -14.04 25.31 -11.09
N GLY A 103 -12.88 25.85 -10.84
CA GLY A 103 -12.46 26.24 -9.48
C GLY A 103 -11.97 25.11 -8.58
N LEU A 104 -11.98 23.84 -9.04
CA LEU A 104 -11.35 22.75 -8.31
C LEU A 104 -9.86 23.04 -8.11
N MET A 105 -9.41 22.93 -6.88
CA MET A 105 -8.00 22.91 -6.50
C MET A 105 -7.78 21.65 -5.66
N ALA A 106 -7.06 20.68 -6.19
CA ALA A 106 -6.89 19.38 -5.54
C ALA A 106 -5.46 18.88 -5.62
N VAL A 107 -5.03 18.21 -4.57
CA VAL A 107 -3.77 17.47 -4.45
C VAL A 107 -4.09 16.13 -3.79
N SER A 108 -3.13 15.21 -3.74
CA SER A 108 -3.24 13.93 -3.05
C SER A 108 -3.82 14.09 -1.64
N ARG A 109 -4.82 13.29 -1.31
CA ARG A 109 -5.40 13.23 0.04
C ARG A 109 -4.71 12.14 0.84
N CYS A 110 -3.75 12.54 1.68
CA CYS A 110 -2.99 11.61 2.48
C CYS A 110 -3.83 11.01 3.63
N GLY A 111 -3.82 9.67 3.79
CA GLY A 111 -4.33 8.94 4.95
C GLY A 111 -3.40 9.08 6.17
N GLN A 112 -3.39 8.07 7.04
CA GLN A 112 -2.51 8.08 8.22
C GLN A 112 -1.11 7.53 7.90
N GLU A 113 -0.98 6.76 6.83
CA GLU A 113 0.27 6.17 6.36
C GLU A 113 1.11 7.20 5.60
N ILE A 114 2.43 7.13 5.80
CA ILE A 114 3.42 7.93 5.07
C ILE A 114 3.82 7.14 3.82
N LEU A 115 3.51 7.67 2.65
CA LEU A 115 3.74 7.01 1.36
C LEU A 115 4.55 7.90 0.41
N GLU A 116 5.42 7.30 -0.40
CA GLU A 116 6.04 7.99 -1.53
C GLU A 116 4.97 8.32 -2.57
N ARG A 117 4.85 9.60 -2.95
CA ARG A 117 3.84 10.09 -3.88
C ARG A 117 4.45 10.92 -5.00
N SER A 118 3.91 10.79 -6.20
CA SER A 118 4.28 11.65 -7.32
C SER A 118 3.85 13.10 -7.14
N ALA A 119 2.88 13.37 -6.26
CA ALA A 119 2.39 14.72 -5.99
C ALA A 119 3.46 15.66 -5.40
N CYS A 120 4.37 15.15 -4.57
CA CYS A 120 5.43 15.95 -3.99
C CYS A 120 6.77 15.21 -4.09
N ALA A 121 7.79 15.86 -4.62
CA ALA A 121 9.13 15.29 -4.77
C ALA A 121 10.19 16.32 -4.39
N ILE A 122 11.18 15.89 -3.61
CA ILE A 122 12.39 16.65 -3.27
C ILE A 122 13.57 15.96 -3.95
N ASP A 123 14.32 16.72 -4.73
CA ASP A 123 15.56 16.24 -5.33
C ASP A 123 16.63 16.08 -4.23
N PRO A 124 17.23 14.87 -4.06
CA PRO A 124 18.22 14.65 -3.01
C PRO A 124 19.54 15.40 -3.24
N GLY A 125 19.83 15.81 -4.47
CA GLY A 125 21.09 16.47 -4.83
C GLY A 125 21.09 17.96 -4.53
N ASP A 126 20.01 18.66 -4.86
CA ASP A 126 19.95 20.13 -4.75
C ASP A 126 18.82 20.65 -3.84
N GLY A 127 17.97 19.75 -3.30
CA GLY A 127 16.84 20.11 -2.45
C GLY A 127 15.71 20.80 -3.20
N SER A 128 15.71 20.81 -4.53
CA SER A 128 14.60 21.39 -5.29
C SER A 128 13.32 20.62 -5.06
N LEU A 129 12.22 21.37 -4.86
CA LEU A 129 10.90 20.84 -4.57
C LEU A 129 10.02 20.91 -5.81
N THR A 130 9.37 19.82 -6.16
CA THR A 130 8.32 19.79 -7.18
C THR A 130 7.02 19.33 -6.55
N LEU A 131 5.98 20.17 -6.63
CA LEU A 131 4.63 19.84 -6.22
C LEU A 131 3.73 19.74 -7.45
N ARG A 132 2.90 18.73 -7.54
CA ARG A 132 1.93 18.51 -8.62
C ARG A 132 0.53 18.51 -8.07
N MET A 133 -0.39 19.18 -8.78
CA MET A 133 -1.77 19.33 -8.37
C MET A 133 -2.71 19.34 -9.57
N GLN A 134 -3.99 19.26 -9.29
CA GLN A 134 -5.07 19.38 -10.28
C GLN A 134 -5.80 20.70 -10.09
N ILE A 135 -6.06 21.40 -11.19
CA ILE A 135 -6.85 22.64 -11.21
C ILE A 135 -7.94 22.52 -12.27
N GLY A 136 -9.18 22.73 -11.86
CA GLY A 136 -10.31 22.85 -12.77
C GLY A 136 -10.34 24.26 -13.38
N PHE A 137 -10.02 24.38 -14.67
CA PHE A 137 -9.99 25.69 -15.35
C PHE A 137 -11.39 26.24 -15.51
N PRO A 138 -11.64 27.49 -15.05
CA PRO A 138 -13.00 28.07 -14.99
C PRO A 138 -13.61 28.38 -16.34
N ALA A 139 -14.91 28.08 -16.45
CA ALA A 139 -15.73 28.44 -17.61
C ALA A 139 -17.19 28.67 -17.22
N SER A 140 -17.90 29.49 -18.01
CA SER A 140 -19.37 29.56 -18.01
C SER A 140 -19.89 28.75 -19.19
N GLY A 141 -20.57 27.62 -18.93
CA GLY A 141 -20.80 26.62 -19.95
C GLY A 141 -19.49 26.12 -20.54
N ARG A 142 -19.15 26.43 -21.77
CA ARG A 142 -17.86 26.16 -22.43
C ARG A 142 -17.13 27.45 -22.87
N THR A 143 -17.48 28.58 -22.28
CA THR A 143 -16.84 29.87 -22.50
C THR A 143 -15.85 30.16 -21.40
N ILE A 144 -14.62 30.49 -21.74
CA ILE A 144 -13.53 30.79 -20.80
C ILE A 144 -13.89 31.92 -19.86
N GLN A 145 -13.57 31.75 -18.58
CA GLN A 145 -13.60 32.78 -17.54
C GLN A 145 -12.16 33.02 -17.05
N ALA A 146 -11.40 33.80 -17.82
CA ALA A 146 -9.99 34.03 -17.54
C ALA A 146 -9.75 34.72 -16.19
N GLY A 147 -10.62 35.66 -15.79
CA GLY A 147 -10.54 36.33 -14.51
C GLY A 147 -10.55 35.37 -13.32
N GLU A 148 -11.38 34.33 -13.35
CA GLU A 148 -11.44 33.33 -12.29
C GLU A 148 -10.18 32.43 -12.28
N LEU A 149 -9.61 32.10 -13.45
CA LEU A 149 -8.33 31.36 -13.49
C LEU A 149 -7.16 32.22 -13.01
N ILE A 150 -7.15 33.52 -13.34
CA ILE A 150 -6.18 34.47 -12.82
C ILE A 150 -6.24 34.52 -11.28
N ARG A 151 -7.43 34.59 -10.68
CA ARG A 151 -7.58 34.52 -9.22
C ARG A 151 -6.97 33.24 -8.64
N ILE A 152 -7.17 32.08 -9.27
CA ILE A 152 -6.57 30.82 -8.82
C ILE A 152 -5.04 30.91 -8.87
N LEU A 153 -4.47 31.27 -10.04
CA LEU A 153 -3.04 31.16 -10.30
C LEU A 153 -2.22 32.32 -9.70
N PHE A 154 -2.81 33.50 -9.51
CA PHE A 154 -2.08 34.71 -9.08
C PHE A 154 -2.42 35.18 -7.67
N ASP A 155 -3.62 34.83 -7.14
CA ASP A 155 -4.02 35.25 -5.80
C ASP A 155 -4.01 34.07 -4.82
N PHE A 156 -4.67 32.94 -5.14
CA PHE A 156 -4.83 31.82 -4.20
C PHE A 156 -3.57 30.96 -4.12
N LEU A 157 -3.08 30.49 -5.26
CA LEU A 157 -1.97 29.54 -5.33
C LEU A 157 -0.65 30.10 -4.77
N PRO A 158 -0.25 31.37 -5.04
CA PRO A 158 0.96 31.93 -4.45
C PRO A 158 0.92 31.94 -2.92
N GLY A 159 -0.23 32.36 -2.34
CA GLY A 159 -0.42 32.36 -0.89
C GLY A 159 -0.33 30.98 -0.27
N CYS A 160 -0.96 29.96 -0.90
CA CYS A 160 -0.87 28.57 -0.45
C CYS A 160 0.57 28.05 -0.51
N ALA A 161 1.27 28.28 -1.62
CA ALA A 161 2.65 27.88 -1.79
C ALA A 161 3.57 28.52 -0.73
N GLN A 162 3.42 29.83 -0.49
CA GLN A 162 4.24 30.55 0.51
C GLN A 162 4.03 30.01 1.92
N ARG A 163 2.81 29.66 2.33
CA ARG A 163 2.52 29.18 3.69
C ARG A 163 2.86 27.71 3.92
N SER A 164 3.16 26.93 2.87
CA SER A 164 3.29 25.47 3.01
C SER A 164 4.56 24.86 2.39
N LEU A 165 5.24 25.54 1.45
CA LEU A 165 6.32 24.95 0.67
C LEU A 165 7.68 25.65 0.87
N PHE A 166 7.75 26.69 1.67
CA PHE A 166 8.97 27.42 1.97
C PHE A 166 9.31 27.27 3.45
N PHE A 167 10.50 26.76 3.76
CA PHE A 167 10.93 26.47 5.14
C PHE A 167 10.82 27.68 6.07
N ARG A 168 11.12 28.87 5.57
CA ARG A 168 11.03 30.13 6.32
C ARG A 168 9.64 30.48 6.86
N ASN A 169 8.57 29.89 6.29
CA ASN A 169 7.17 30.22 6.58
C ASN A 169 6.41 29.09 7.28
N ILE A 170 7.05 27.94 7.52
CA ILE A 170 6.43 26.78 8.16
C ILE A 170 7.06 26.49 9.53
N ASP A 171 6.41 25.67 10.34
CA ASP A 171 6.95 25.25 11.63
C ASP A 171 8.17 24.33 11.43
N ALA A 172 9.35 24.88 11.61
CA ALA A 172 10.62 24.17 11.54
C ALA A 172 10.68 22.99 12.53
N SER A 173 10.08 23.15 13.74
CA SER A 173 10.03 22.10 14.75
C SER A 173 9.14 20.95 14.31
N ALA A 174 8.04 21.21 13.57
CA ALA A 174 7.20 20.16 13.01
C ALA A 174 7.94 19.36 11.93
N CYS A 175 8.72 20.00 11.07
CA CYS A 175 9.56 19.31 10.09
C CYS A 175 10.61 18.42 10.77
N GLN A 176 11.25 18.95 11.81
CA GLN A 176 12.23 18.20 12.59
C GLN A 176 11.60 16.99 13.28
N ARG A 177 10.47 17.16 13.99
CA ARG A 177 9.73 16.05 14.61
C ARG A 177 9.29 14.99 13.59
N THR A 178 8.93 15.39 12.36
CA THR A 178 8.56 14.44 11.30
C THR A 178 9.76 13.58 10.87
N ALA A 179 10.93 14.18 10.71
CA ALA A 179 12.16 13.45 10.40
C ALA A 179 12.57 12.51 11.54
N GLU A 180 12.52 13.00 12.78
CA GLU A 180 12.86 12.24 14.00
C GLU A 180 11.93 11.03 14.19
N LEU A 181 10.62 11.22 14.04
CA LEU A 181 9.65 10.12 14.10
C LEU A 181 9.94 9.05 13.03
N CYS A 182 10.25 9.49 11.82
CA CYS A 182 10.61 8.56 10.74
C CYS A 182 11.86 7.75 11.09
N GLU A 183 12.90 8.39 11.64
CA GLU A 183 14.13 7.70 12.07
C GLU A 183 13.87 6.71 13.19
N ASP A 184 13.02 7.05 14.15
CA ASP A 184 12.58 6.15 15.23
C ASP A 184 11.82 4.93 14.68
N GLN A 185 10.88 5.13 13.74
CA GLN A 185 10.13 4.04 13.10
C GLN A 185 11.04 3.11 12.30
N GLU A 186 11.96 3.66 11.52
CA GLU A 186 12.94 2.87 10.76
C GLU A 186 13.94 2.15 11.69
N TYR A 187 14.27 2.75 12.83
CA TYR A 187 15.08 2.08 13.85
C TYR A 187 14.36 0.85 14.40
N ILE A 188 13.09 0.96 14.79
CA ILE A 188 12.29 -0.19 15.25
C ILE A 188 12.27 -1.27 14.16
N ARG A 189 12.02 -0.92 12.91
CA ARG A 189 11.96 -1.87 11.79
C ARG A 189 13.27 -2.64 11.62
N ARG A 190 14.43 -1.99 11.81
CA ARG A 190 15.73 -2.68 11.82
C ARG A 190 15.92 -3.57 13.04
N GLU A 191 15.48 -3.11 14.21
CA GLU A 191 15.57 -3.88 15.45
C GLU A 191 14.69 -5.14 15.44
N LEU A 192 13.55 -5.15 14.73
CA LEU A 192 12.76 -6.38 14.55
C LEU A 192 13.63 -7.53 14.03
N LYS A 193 14.42 -7.29 12.98
CA LYS A 193 15.29 -8.32 12.39
C LYS A 193 16.37 -8.78 13.37
N LYS A 194 17.03 -7.85 14.06
CA LYS A 194 18.11 -8.17 15.00
C LYS A 194 17.64 -8.97 16.21
N ARG A 195 16.41 -8.73 16.66
CA ARG A 195 15.80 -9.36 17.83
C ARG A 195 14.93 -10.56 17.48
N SER A 196 14.95 -11.01 16.23
CA SER A 196 14.10 -12.10 15.75
C SER A 196 12.61 -11.85 16.04
N LEU A 197 12.15 -10.62 15.84
CA LEU A 197 10.75 -10.22 15.95
C LEU A 197 10.15 -10.05 14.55
N CYS A 198 8.84 -10.27 14.43
CA CYS A 198 8.08 -9.97 13.21
C CYS A 198 7.19 -8.73 13.35
N ALA A 199 6.90 -8.30 14.58
CA ALA A 199 6.16 -7.06 14.85
C ALA A 199 6.47 -6.50 16.24
N PHE A 200 6.19 -5.20 16.40
CA PHE A 200 6.26 -4.48 17.67
C PHE A 200 5.03 -3.58 17.83
N VAL A 201 4.44 -3.59 19.02
CA VAL A 201 3.31 -2.72 19.38
C VAL A 201 3.66 -1.98 20.66
N ALA A 202 3.92 -0.68 20.57
CA ALA A 202 4.31 0.12 21.73
C ALA A 202 3.19 0.24 22.77
N ASN A 203 3.57 0.27 24.04
CA ASN A 203 2.67 0.61 25.13
C ASN A 203 2.13 2.04 24.93
N GLY A 204 0.83 2.22 25.19
CA GLY A 204 0.14 3.50 24.97
C GLY A 204 -0.40 3.70 23.56
N SER A 205 -0.15 2.79 22.61
CA SER A 205 -0.73 2.87 21.28
C SER A 205 -2.26 2.82 21.30
N VAL A 206 -2.90 3.59 20.41
CA VAL A 206 -4.36 3.61 20.19
C VAL A 206 -4.67 2.82 18.93
N LEU A 207 -5.07 1.56 19.12
CA LEU A 207 -5.27 0.66 17.98
C LEU A 207 -6.59 0.87 17.24
N PRO A 208 -7.75 1.11 17.91
CA PRO A 208 -9.02 1.25 17.21
C PRO A 208 -9.15 2.60 16.49
N ARG A 209 -9.93 2.60 15.42
CA ARG A 209 -10.32 3.79 14.66
C ARG A 209 -11.68 4.32 15.13
N SER A 210 -11.95 5.61 14.89
CA SER A 210 -13.16 6.27 15.37
C SER A 210 -14.46 5.70 14.76
N SER A 211 -14.38 5.11 13.58
CA SER A 211 -15.48 4.38 12.92
C SER A 211 -14.93 3.45 11.83
N GLY A 212 -15.79 2.60 11.28
CA GLY A 212 -15.42 1.69 10.17
C GLY A 212 -15.02 2.39 8.87
N VAL A 213 -15.36 3.68 8.71
CA VAL A 213 -15.03 4.49 7.54
C VAL A 213 -14.01 5.60 7.83
N SER A 214 -13.52 5.70 9.07
CA SER A 214 -12.57 6.71 9.51
C SER A 214 -11.22 6.09 9.84
N GLU A 215 -10.16 6.67 9.31
CA GLU A 215 -8.77 6.28 9.63
C GLU A 215 -8.24 6.98 10.89
N LYS A 216 -8.98 7.92 11.47
CA LYS A 216 -8.56 8.65 12.68
C LYS A 216 -8.64 7.77 13.93
N PRO A 217 -7.72 7.96 14.90
CA PRO A 217 -7.73 7.21 16.15
C PRO A 217 -9.03 7.45 16.95
N MET A 218 -9.52 6.40 17.61
CA MET A 218 -10.69 6.49 18.48
C MET A 218 -10.34 7.28 19.76
N LYS A 219 -11.13 8.30 20.04
CA LYS A 219 -11.00 9.05 21.31
C LYS A 219 -11.47 8.20 22.49
N GLY A 220 -10.74 8.22 23.59
CA GLY A 220 -11.10 7.48 24.81
C GLY A 220 -10.95 5.96 24.70
N ALA A 221 -10.25 5.46 23.68
CA ALA A 221 -9.92 4.04 23.56
C ALA A 221 -9.01 3.59 24.69
N VAL A 222 -9.10 2.30 25.06
CA VAL A 222 -8.15 1.67 25.99
C VAL A 222 -6.77 1.66 25.33
N PRO A 223 -5.75 2.31 25.94
CA PRO A 223 -4.39 2.28 25.40
C PRO A 223 -3.81 0.86 25.46
N PHE A 224 -3.10 0.48 24.42
CA PHE A 224 -2.44 -0.82 24.37
C PHE A 224 -1.42 -0.98 25.49
N ARG A 225 -1.35 -2.17 26.09
CA ARG A 225 -0.39 -2.53 27.13
C ARG A 225 0.11 -3.95 26.91
N SER A 226 1.42 -4.09 26.77
CA SER A 226 2.08 -5.39 26.58
C SER A 226 1.92 -6.30 27.81
N PRO A 227 1.72 -7.61 27.62
CA PRO A 227 2.00 -8.57 28.68
C PRO A 227 3.50 -8.56 29.00
N LYS A 228 3.84 -8.71 30.29
CA LYS A 228 5.26 -8.61 30.73
C LYS A 228 6.19 -9.63 30.09
N SER A 229 5.70 -10.83 29.81
CA SER A 229 6.47 -11.91 29.16
C SER A 229 6.87 -11.61 27.72
N LEU A 230 6.13 -10.74 27.03
CA LEU A 230 6.39 -10.32 25.66
C LEU A 230 6.88 -8.86 25.58
N GLU A 231 7.08 -8.22 26.75
CA GLU A 231 7.52 -6.84 26.77
C GLU A 231 9.00 -6.72 26.40
N VAL A 232 9.27 -5.89 25.41
CA VAL A 232 10.63 -5.52 24.99
C VAL A 232 10.76 -4.01 25.07
N SER A 233 11.97 -3.55 25.42
CA SER A 233 12.33 -2.12 25.41
C SER A 233 13.35 -1.87 24.30
N MET A 234 13.16 -0.75 23.61
CA MET A 234 14.06 -0.26 22.57
C MET A 234 14.43 1.19 22.89
N GLU A 235 15.72 1.48 22.79
CA GLU A 235 16.23 2.86 22.93
C GLU A 235 16.17 3.53 21.57
N LEU A 236 15.15 4.35 21.34
CA LEU A 236 14.96 5.03 20.06
C LEU A 236 15.90 6.23 19.93
N PRO A 237 16.37 6.56 18.73
CA PRO A 237 17.31 7.64 18.49
C PRO A 237 16.87 9.01 19.02
N HIS A 238 15.57 9.30 18.97
CA HIS A 238 15.04 10.62 19.32
C HIS A 238 14.07 10.59 20.51
N ARG A 239 13.20 9.61 20.56
CA ARG A 239 12.21 9.49 21.64
C ARG A 239 12.79 8.94 22.94
N GLY A 240 13.95 8.27 22.88
CA GLY A 240 14.52 7.54 24.02
C GLY A 240 13.83 6.18 24.24
N PRO A 241 13.75 5.68 25.49
CA PRO A 241 13.23 4.34 25.76
C PRO A 241 11.74 4.22 25.47
N VAL A 242 11.38 3.23 24.65
CA VAL A 242 10.01 2.85 24.35
C VAL A 242 9.84 1.35 24.62
N SER A 243 8.88 1.00 25.48
CA SER A 243 8.51 -0.39 25.74
C SER A 243 7.23 -0.77 25.03
N GLY A 244 7.09 -2.05 24.72
CA GLY A 244 5.91 -2.58 24.04
C GLY A 244 5.99 -4.08 23.85
N MET A 245 4.98 -4.65 23.24
CA MET A 245 4.91 -6.06 22.90
C MET A 245 5.75 -6.35 21.66
N GLY A 246 6.79 -7.17 21.82
CA GLY A 246 7.51 -7.78 20.70
C GLY A 246 6.87 -9.12 20.35
N ILE A 247 6.42 -9.27 19.12
CA ILE A 247 5.90 -10.54 18.60
C ILE A 247 7.08 -11.27 17.95
N PRO A 248 7.49 -12.43 18.48
CA PRO A 248 8.65 -13.16 17.95
C PRO A 248 8.35 -13.77 16.57
N ARG A 249 9.40 -14.08 15.84
CA ARG A 249 9.27 -14.91 14.63
C ARG A 249 8.82 -16.31 15.03
N GLY A 250 8.04 -16.95 14.16
CA GLY A 250 7.43 -18.24 14.41
C GLY A 250 5.92 -18.20 14.19
N VAL A 251 5.20 -19.00 14.94
CA VAL A 251 3.74 -19.10 14.89
C VAL A 251 3.13 -18.44 16.12
N THR A 252 2.49 -17.31 15.95
CA THR A 252 1.77 -16.59 17.00
C THR A 252 0.27 -16.72 16.79
N LEU A 253 -0.44 -17.17 17.81
CA LEU A 253 -1.89 -17.28 17.81
C LEU A 253 -2.49 -16.17 18.66
N VAL A 254 -3.49 -15.46 18.12
CA VAL A 254 -4.27 -14.44 18.82
C VAL A 254 -5.69 -14.96 19.00
N VAL A 255 -6.10 -15.21 20.26
CA VAL A 255 -7.40 -15.78 20.63
C VAL A 255 -8.20 -14.84 21.51
N GLY A 256 -9.45 -15.17 21.79
CA GLY A 256 -10.34 -14.42 22.68
C GLY A 256 -11.77 -14.39 22.16
N GLY A 257 -12.72 -14.00 22.99
CA GLY A 257 -14.12 -13.88 22.63
C GLY A 257 -14.39 -12.82 21.56
N GLY A 258 -15.61 -12.78 21.04
CA GLY A 258 -16.05 -11.72 20.15
C GLY A 258 -15.91 -10.34 20.80
N PHE A 259 -15.63 -9.31 20.01
CA PHE A 259 -15.53 -7.89 20.41
C PHE A 259 -14.41 -7.55 21.43
N HIS A 260 -13.47 -8.44 21.69
CA HIS A 260 -12.33 -8.18 22.59
C HIS A 260 -11.11 -7.55 21.92
N GLY A 261 -11.18 -7.19 20.62
CA GLY A 261 -10.14 -6.43 19.93
C GLY A 261 -9.13 -7.26 19.11
N LYS A 262 -9.38 -8.56 18.87
CA LYS A 262 -8.50 -9.42 18.03
C LYS A 262 -8.27 -8.83 16.63
N SER A 263 -9.35 -8.60 15.88
CA SER A 263 -9.29 -8.04 14.52
C SER A 263 -8.77 -6.60 14.52
N THR A 264 -8.94 -5.84 15.61
CA THR A 264 -8.37 -4.49 15.77
C THR A 264 -6.84 -4.55 15.88
N LEU A 265 -6.31 -5.50 16.67
CA LEU A 265 -4.87 -5.73 16.75
C LEU A 265 -4.31 -6.18 15.40
N LEU A 266 -4.96 -7.16 14.76
CA LEU A 266 -4.54 -7.64 13.44
C LEU A 266 -4.53 -6.50 12.41
N LYS A 267 -5.57 -5.67 12.37
CA LYS A 267 -5.66 -4.51 11.46
C LYS A 267 -4.57 -3.46 11.71
N ALA A 268 -4.17 -3.28 12.96
CA ALA A 268 -3.04 -2.42 13.28
C ALA A 268 -1.71 -3.00 12.77
N LEU A 269 -1.53 -4.31 12.91
CA LEU A 269 -0.35 -5.02 12.38
C LEU A 269 -0.32 -5.05 10.85
N GLU A 270 -1.46 -5.19 10.19
CA GLU A 270 -1.58 -5.15 8.72
C GLU A 270 -1.03 -3.83 8.14
N LEU A 271 -1.36 -2.70 8.77
CA LEU A 271 -0.92 -1.38 8.33
C LEU A 271 0.43 -0.97 8.92
N GLY A 272 0.92 -1.69 9.95
CA GLY A 272 2.25 -1.49 10.53
C GLY A 272 3.43 -1.77 9.57
N VAL A 273 3.16 -2.27 8.38
CA VAL A 273 4.12 -2.37 7.27
C VAL A 273 4.51 -1.00 6.72
N TYR A 274 3.71 0.03 6.97
CA TYR A 274 3.97 1.43 6.64
C TYR A 274 4.38 2.21 7.87
N ASN A 275 5.05 3.35 7.65
CA ASN A 275 5.24 4.36 8.67
C ASN A 275 3.98 5.21 8.80
N HIS A 276 3.67 5.69 10.00
CA HIS A 276 2.47 6.46 10.31
C HIS A 276 2.82 7.88 10.77
N VAL A 277 1.93 8.82 10.51
CA VAL A 277 2.09 10.21 10.95
C VAL A 277 1.98 10.35 12.47
N ALA A 278 2.56 11.42 13.00
CA ALA A 278 2.43 11.77 14.42
C ALA A 278 0.95 12.01 14.79
N GLY A 279 0.52 11.48 15.94
CA GLY A 279 -0.84 11.60 16.46
C GLY A 279 -1.82 10.57 15.87
N ASP A 280 -1.33 9.62 15.07
CA ASP A 280 -2.14 8.51 14.57
C ASP A 280 -2.52 7.47 15.64
N GLY A 281 -1.74 7.40 16.71
CA GLY A 281 -1.89 6.39 17.76
C GLY A 281 -1.28 5.04 17.41
N ARG A 282 -0.89 4.81 16.16
CA ARG A 282 -0.18 3.61 15.68
C ARG A 282 1.24 3.90 15.19
N GLU A 283 1.79 5.06 15.54
CA GLU A 283 3.13 5.51 15.09
C GLU A 283 4.22 4.49 15.40
N TYR A 284 4.08 3.78 16.52
CA TYR A 284 5.01 2.76 16.96
C TYR A 284 4.39 1.35 16.96
N VAL A 285 3.46 1.11 16.04
CA VAL A 285 3.01 -0.22 15.65
C VAL A 285 3.73 -0.57 14.36
N ILE A 286 4.80 -1.33 14.47
CA ILE A 286 5.69 -1.63 13.34
C ILE A 286 5.70 -3.13 13.09
N THR A 287 5.42 -3.50 11.85
CA THR A 287 5.41 -4.89 11.37
C THR A 287 6.52 -5.08 10.33
N ASP A 288 6.99 -6.31 10.17
CA ASP A 288 7.90 -6.65 9.07
C ASP A 288 7.34 -6.12 7.74
N SER A 289 8.15 -5.36 7.01
CA SER A 289 7.72 -4.66 5.80
C SER A 289 7.24 -5.59 4.68
N THR A 290 7.60 -6.88 4.74
CA THR A 290 7.17 -7.90 3.79
C THR A 290 5.89 -8.63 4.22
N GLY A 291 5.33 -8.28 5.39
CA GLY A 291 4.14 -8.92 5.92
C GLY A 291 2.92 -8.78 5.00
N VAL A 292 2.19 -9.88 4.80
CA VAL A 292 1.00 -9.94 3.92
C VAL A 292 -0.19 -10.49 4.67
N LYS A 293 -1.33 -9.82 4.54
CA LYS A 293 -2.63 -10.35 4.95
C LYS A 293 -3.11 -11.37 3.92
N LEU A 294 -3.31 -12.60 4.38
CA LEU A 294 -3.89 -13.68 3.58
C LEU A 294 -5.37 -13.88 3.91
N ARG A 295 -6.15 -14.18 2.88
CA ARG A 295 -7.57 -14.51 3.00
C ARG A 295 -8.04 -15.40 1.85
N ALA A 296 -9.22 -15.97 2.00
CA ALA A 296 -9.94 -16.60 0.89
C ALA A 296 -10.56 -15.54 -0.04
N GLU A 297 -10.52 -15.80 -1.34
CA GLU A 297 -11.05 -14.92 -2.38
C GLU A 297 -11.83 -15.76 -3.40
N ASP A 298 -13.13 -15.95 -3.18
CA ASP A 298 -13.97 -16.67 -4.11
C ASP A 298 -14.01 -15.98 -5.48
N SER A 299 -14.06 -16.78 -6.53
CA SER A 299 -14.09 -16.34 -7.94
C SER A 299 -12.84 -15.61 -8.43
N ARG A 300 -11.72 -15.70 -7.70
CA ARG A 300 -10.43 -15.19 -8.14
C ARG A 300 -9.88 -16.06 -9.29
N SER A 301 -9.25 -15.41 -10.30
CA SER A 301 -8.45 -16.12 -11.29
C SER A 301 -7.08 -16.52 -10.73
N ILE A 302 -6.61 -17.70 -11.11
CA ILE A 302 -5.26 -18.20 -10.82
C ILE A 302 -4.64 -18.61 -12.14
N SER A 303 -3.38 -18.28 -12.37
CA SER A 303 -2.67 -18.63 -13.60
C SER A 303 -1.33 -19.27 -13.30
N GLN A 304 -1.21 -20.56 -13.64
CA GLN A 304 0.03 -21.34 -13.56
C GLN A 304 0.72 -21.23 -12.18
N THR A 305 -0.04 -21.36 -11.09
CA THR A 305 0.50 -21.36 -9.72
C THR A 305 0.63 -22.80 -9.21
N ASP A 306 1.78 -23.16 -8.68
CA ASP A 306 1.95 -24.46 -8.01
C ASP A 306 1.30 -24.44 -6.63
N ILE A 307 0.12 -25.03 -6.51
CA ILE A 307 -0.62 -25.15 -5.26
C ILE A 307 -0.45 -26.51 -4.58
N SER A 308 0.45 -27.35 -5.10
CA SER A 308 0.61 -28.74 -4.66
C SER A 308 1.10 -28.88 -3.21
N LEU A 309 1.64 -27.82 -2.60
CA LEU A 309 1.94 -27.80 -1.18
C LEU A 309 0.68 -28.01 -0.32
N PHE A 310 -0.47 -27.54 -0.79
CA PHE A 310 -1.75 -27.56 -0.06
C PHE A 310 -2.85 -28.35 -0.76
N ILE A 311 -2.82 -28.49 -2.08
CA ILE A 311 -3.89 -29.13 -2.83
C ILE A 311 -3.30 -30.15 -3.81
N ASN A 312 -3.69 -31.40 -3.63
CA ASN A 312 -3.22 -32.53 -4.44
C ASN A 312 -4.41 -33.42 -4.84
N HIS A 313 -4.20 -34.27 -5.84
CA HIS A 313 -5.17 -35.31 -6.25
C HIS A 313 -6.59 -34.78 -6.50
N LEU A 314 -6.69 -33.62 -7.18
CA LEU A 314 -8.01 -33.07 -7.53
C LEU A 314 -8.85 -34.07 -8.35
N PRO A 315 -10.16 -34.18 -8.09
CA PRO A 315 -11.06 -34.94 -8.93
C PRO A 315 -10.93 -34.55 -10.40
N GLY A 316 -10.82 -35.53 -11.28
CA GLY A 316 -10.59 -35.31 -12.71
C GLY A 316 -9.13 -35.13 -13.13
N GLY A 317 -8.15 -35.33 -12.22
CA GLY A 317 -6.73 -35.38 -12.53
C GLY A 317 -6.13 -34.03 -12.94
N ARG A 318 -6.70 -32.92 -12.51
CA ARG A 318 -6.14 -31.57 -12.78
C ARG A 318 -4.74 -31.42 -12.18
N ASP A 319 -3.83 -30.87 -12.95
CA ASP A 319 -2.48 -30.56 -12.50
C ASP A 319 -2.50 -29.45 -11.44
N THR A 320 -1.95 -29.70 -10.26
CA THR A 320 -1.84 -28.78 -9.14
C THR A 320 -0.49 -28.05 -9.08
N ARG A 321 0.49 -28.53 -9.85
CA ARG A 321 1.80 -27.85 -9.99
C ARG A 321 1.76 -26.70 -11.00
N HIS A 322 0.90 -26.81 -12.00
CA HIS A 322 0.68 -25.76 -13.00
C HIS A 322 -0.80 -25.35 -13.01
N PHE A 323 -1.31 -25.07 -11.83
CA PHE A 323 -2.74 -24.88 -11.65
C PHE A 323 -3.21 -23.55 -12.26
N SER A 324 -4.31 -23.63 -13.01
CA SER A 324 -4.99 -22.46 -13.59
C SER A 324 -6.48 -22.62 -13.49
N THR A 325 -7.18 -21.54 -13.16
CA THR A 325 -8.63 -21.44 -13.15
C THR A 325 -9.06 -19.98 -13.29
N GLU A 326 -10.20 -19.75 -13.93
CA GLU A 326 -10.83 -18.43 -13.98
C GLU A 326 -11.71 -18.14 -12.74
N ASP A 327 -12.05 -19.19 -11.98
CA ASP A 327 -13.01 -19.14 -10.88
C ASP A 327 -12.57 -20.08 -9.75
N ALA A 328 -11.71 -19.60 -8.88
CA ALA A 328 -11.20 -20.36 -7.75
C ALA A 328 -12.20 -20.38 -6.59
N SER A 329 -12.33 -21.53 -5.91
CA SER A 329 -12.98 -21.60 -4.61
C SER A 329 -12.14 -20.90 -3.53
N GLY A 330 -12.72 -20.64 -2.35
CA GLY A 330 -12.04 -20.01 -1.24
C GLY A 330 -10.76 -20.73 -0.82
N SER A 331 -10.77 -22.06 -0.66
CA SER A 331 -9.58 -22.85 -0.32
C SER A 331 -8.51 -22.82 -1.40
N THR A 332 -8.92 -22.92 -2.67
CA THR A 332 -7.99 -22.88 -3.80
C THR A 332 -7.33 -21.51 -3.96
N SER A 333 -8.12 -20.44 -3.81
CA SER A 333 -7.59 -19.07 -3.86
C SER A 333 -6.65 -18.78 -2.69
N GLN A 334 -6.95 -19.30 -1.50
CA GLN A 334 -6.11 -19.10 -0.33
C GLN A 334 -4.79 -19.88 -0.45
N ALA A 335 -4.81 -21.10 -0.98
CA ALA A 335 -3.60 -21.86 -1.31
C ALA A 335 -2.71 -21.08 -2.28
N ALA A 336 -3.30 -20.56 -3.37
CA ALA A 336 -2.56 -19.72 -4.32
C ALA A 336 -2.02 -18.44 -3.68
N ASN A 337 -2.78 -17.76 -2.82
CA ASN A 337 -2.33 -16.58 -2.10
C ASN A 337 -1.09 -16.83 -1.24
N VAL A 338 -1.01 -17.99 -0.55
CA VAL A 338 0.19 -18.38 0.23
C VAL A 338 1.40 -18.50 -0.68
N ILE A 339 1.28 -19.24 -1.78
CA ILE A 339 2.40 -19.49 -2.70
C ILE A 339 2.86 -18.20 -3.41
N GLU A 340 1.92 -17.40 -3.88
CA GLU A 340 2.22 -16.13 -4.56
C GLU A 340 2.84 -15.08 -3.60
N ALA A 341 2.42 -15.07 -2.34
CA ALA A 341 3.05 -14.23 -1.33
C ALA A 341 4.48 -14.71 -1.00
N ALA A 342 4.72 -16.02 -0.93
CA ALA A 342 6.06 -16.56 -0.78
C ALA A 342 6.95 -16.21 -1.98
N GLU A 343 6.43 -16.29 -3.22
CA GLU A 343 7.13 -15.85 -4.44
C GLU A 343 7.49 -14.36 -4.40
N ALA A 344 6.65 -13.52 -3.80
CA ALA A 344 6.92 -12.10 -3.59
C ALA A 344 8.00 -11.82 -2.52
N GLY A 345 8.52 -12.85 -1.83
CA GLY A 345 9.53 -12.72 -0.78
C GLY A 345 8.94 -12.32 0.58
N THR A 346 7.72 -12.72 0.88
CA THR A 346 7.06 -12.49 2.17
C THR A 346 7.70 -13.32 3.26
N SER A 347 7.94 -12.73 4.44
CA SER A 347 8.47 -13.39 5.63
C SER A 347 7.46 -13.48 6.79
N LEU A 348 6.27 -12.92 6.63
CA LEU A 348 5.21 -12.91 7.64
C LEU A 348 3.83 -13.00 7.00
N PHE A 349 3.04 -13.98 7.39
CA PHE A 349 1.62 -14.06 7.08
C PHE A 349 0.77 -13.54 8.23
N LEU A 350 -0.20 -12.72 7.91
CA LEU A 350 -1.25 -12.24 8.81
C LEU A 350 -2.57 -12.90 8.37
N ILE A 351 -3.18 -13.67 9.25
CA ILE A 351 -4.34 -14.50 8.90
C ILE A 351 -5.46 -14.28 9.91
N ASP A 352 -6.68 -14.10 9.41
CA ASP A 352 -7.89 -14.05 10.23
C ASP A 352 -8.78 -15.24 9.86
N GLU A 353 -9.14 -16.07 10.85
CA GLU A 353 -10.02 -17.23 10.66
C GLU A 353 -11.34 -16.82 10.01
N ASP A 354 -11.90 -15.67 10.39
CA ASP A 354 -13.19 -15.19 9.89
C ASP A 354 -13.18 -14.84 8.38
N THR A 355 -12.00 -14.59 7.79
CA THR A 355 -11.83 -14.27 6.37
C THR A 355 -11.15 -15.38 5.58
N SER A 356 -10.96 -16.53 6.20
CA SER A 356 -10.26 -17.69 5.65
C SER A 356 -11.24 -18.81 5.29
N ALA A 357 -10.87 -19.67 4.34
CA ALA A 357 -11.62 -20.88 4.06
C ALA A 357 -11.37 -21.91 5.19
N THR A 358 -12.42 -22.30 5.88
CA THR A 358 -12.32 -23.18 7.07
C THR A 358 -11.58 -24.47 6.77
N ASN A 359 -11.92 -25.15 5.66
CA ASN A 359 -11.31 -26.41 5.25
C ASN A 359 -9.85 -26.26 4.80
N PHE A 360 -9.44 -25.06 4.39
CA PHE A 360 -8.03 -24.75 4.14
C PHE A 360 -7.26 -24.52 5.44
N MET A 361 -7.88 -23.91 6.43
CA MET A 361 -7.19 -23.58 7.70
C MET A 361 -6.99 -24.80 8.58
N ILE A 362 -8.03 -25.57 8.77
CA ILE A 362 -8.07 -26.74 9.66
C ILE A 362 -8.93 -27.85 9.05
N ARG A 363 -8.74 -29.05 9.55
CA ARG A 363 -9.64 -30.17 9.31
C ARG A 363 -10.11 -30.71 10.67
N ASP A 364 -11.42 -30.78 10.83
CA ASP A 364 -12.05 -31.31 12.04
C ASP A 364 -11.69 -32.79 12.24
N GLU A 365 -11.41 -33.20 13.49
CA GLU A 365 -10.98 -34.56 13.80
C GLU A 365 -12.04 -35.61 13.46
N LEU A 366 -13.33 -35.28 13.67
CA LEU A 366 -14.42 -36.17 13.30
C LEU A 366 -14.51 -36.36 11.78
N MET A 367 -14.34 -35.28 11.02
CA MET A 367 -14.27 -35.34 9.56
C MET A 367 -13.07 -36.19 9.08
N GLN A 368 -11.91 -36.09 9.74
CA GLN A 368 -10.74 -36.93 9.39
C GLN A 368 -10.99 -38.44 9.60
N ARG A 369 -11.83 -38.79 10.57
CA ARG A 369 -12.20 -40.21 10.81
C ARG A 369 -13.22 -40.74 9.82
N VAL A 370 -14.04 -39.88 9.21
CA VAL A 370 -15.11 -40.27 8.28
C VAL A 370 -14.66 -40.23 6.84
N VAL A 371 -13.89 -39.21 6.47
CA VAL A 371 -13.36 -39.04 5.10
C VAL A 371 -11.86 -39.37 5.14
N ALA A 372 -11.47 -40.38 4.37
CA ALA A 372 -10.07 -40.82 4.34
C ALA A 372 -9.16 -39.73 3.74
N ASP A 373 -7.91 -39.67 4.20
CA ASP A 373 -6.89 -38.69 3.70
C ASP A 373 -6.65 -38.85 2.19
N SER A 374 -6.83 -40.05 1.63
CA SER A 374 -6.71 -40.32 0.19
C SER A 374 -7.83 -39.71 -0.65
N GLU A 375 -8.95 -39.36 -0.03
CA GLU A 375 -10.11 -38.74 -0.66
C GLU A 375 -10.17 -37.22 -0.44
N GLU A 376 -9.31 -36.68 0.42
CA GLU A 376 -9.23 -35.25 0.72
C GLU A 376 -8.08 -34.60 -0.04
N PRO A 377 -8.38 -33.77 -1.05
CA PRO A 377 -7.35 -33.10 -1.83
C PRO A 377 -6.61 -31.98 -1.07
N ILE A 378 -7.16 -31.49 0.05
CA ILE A 378 -6.64 -30.33 0.77
C ILE A 378 -5.79 -30.77 1.97
N THR A 379 -4.52 -30.41 1.95
CA THR A 379 -3.66 -30.41 3.14
C THR A 379 -3.88 -29.10 3.88
N PRO A 380 -4.44 -29.09 5.09
CA PRO A 380 -4.78 -27.86 5.78
C PRO A 380 -3.54 -27.07 6.19
N PHE A 381 -3.68 -25.74 6.26
CA PHE A 381 -2.60 -24.82 6.60
C PHE A 381 -1.95 -25.15 7.94
N ILE A 382 -2.73 -25.59 8.92
CA ILE A 382 -2.22 -25.97 10.25
C ILE A 382 -1.17 -27.07 10.17
N SER A 383 -1.27 -28.01 9.23
CA SER A 383 -0.29 -29.10 9.05
C SER A 383 1.02 -28.64 8.39
N ARG A 384 1.05 -27.43 7.81
CA ARG A 384 2.20 -26.84 7.10
C ARG A 384 2.79 -25.62 7.79
N VAL A 385 2.09 -25.02 8.76
CA VAL A 385 2.49 -23.73 9.35
C VAL A 385 3.87 -23.79 10.02
N ARG A 386 4.21 -24.91 10.64
CA ARG A 386 5.55 -25.11 11.24
C ARG A 386 6.64 -25.24 10.17
N GLU A 387 6.38 -26.02 9.14
CA GLU A 387 7.32 -26.21 8.02
C GLU A 387 7.55 -24.89 7.26
N LEU A 388 6.51 -24.06 7.05
CA LEU A 388 6.65 -22.73 6.48
C LEU A 388 7.62 -21.85 7.28
N PHE A 389 7.59 -21.94 8.61
CA PHE A 389 8.54 -21.21 9.43
C PHE A 389 9.92 -21.85 9.43
N GLU A 390 10.03 -23.14 9.70
CA GLU A 390 11.30 -23.84 9.92
C GLU A 390 12.12 -24.00 8.64
N GLN A 391 11.46 -24.23 7.50
CA GLN A 391 12.14 -24.50 6.23
C GLN A 391 12.15 -23.30 5.27
N ALA A 392 11.13 -22.42 5.34
CA ALA A 392 11.04 -21.24 4.47
C ALA A 392 11.25 -19.92 5.22
N GLY A 393 11.35 -19.92 6.55
CA GLY A 393 11.54 -18.72 7.36
C GLY A 393 10.32 -17.80 7.39
N ILE A 394 9.13 -18.30 7.04
CA ILE A 394 7.89 -17.50 6.98
C ILE A 394 7.12 -17.65 8.28
N SER A 395 7.05 -16.58 9.05
CA SER A 395 6.28 -16.51 10.30
C SER A 395 4.79 -16.34 10.04
N SER A 396 3.95 -16.69 11.01
CA SER A 396 2.50 -16.50 10.91
C SER A 396 1.91 -15.91 12.18
N ILE A 397 1.09 -14.86 12.05
CA ILE A 397 0.23 -14.36 13.13
C ILE A 397 -1.21 -14.71 12.72
N ILE A 398 -1.84 -15.59 13.50
CA ILE A 398 -3.16 -16.15 13.19
C ILE A 398 -4.15 -15.68 14.25
N VAL A 399 -5.20 -14.98 13.84
CA VAL A 399 -6.36 -14.69 14.69
C VAL A 399 -7.31 -15.85 14.58
N ALA A 400 -7.57 -16.53 15.70
CA ALA A 400 -8.52 -17.64 15.78
C ALA A 400 -9.60 -17.36 16.82
N GLY A 401 -10.83 -17.60 16.44
CA GLY A 401 -12.01 -17.45 17.29
C GLY A 401 -12.57 -18.77 17.79
N SER A 402 -12.44 -19.84 17.00
CA SER A 402 -13.13 -21.11 17.25
C SER A 402 -12.22 -22.33 17.31
N SER A 403 -11.03 -22.32 16.69
CA SER A 403 -10.17 -23.50 16.63
C SER A 403 -9.06 -23.50 17.69
N GLY A 404 -9.13 -24.48 18.62
CA GLY A 404 -8.06 -24.75 19.58
C GLY A 404 -6.90 -25.58 19.03
N SER A 405 -7.05 -26.19 17.85
CA SER A 405 -6.01 -27.05 17.25
C SER A 405 -4.69 -26.30 17.00
N TYR A 406 -4.75 -24.99 16.75
CA TYR A 406 -3.55 -24.16 16.59
C TYR A 406 -2.71 -23.98 17.86
N PHE A 407 -3.20 -24.37 19.04
CA PHE A 407 -2.38 -24.35 20.25
C PHE A 407 -1.16 -25.27 20.17
N HIS A 408 -1.27 -26.36 19.41
CA HIS A 408 -0.14 -27.29 19.20
C HIS A 408 1.03 -26.66 18.43
N PRO A 409 0.85 -26.12 17.22
CA PRO A 409 1.95 -25.54 16.45
C PRO A 409 2.37 -24.13 16.90
N ALA A 410 1.59 -23.41 17.74
CA ALA A 410 1.91 -22.05 18.14
C ALA A 410 3.14 -21.97 19.07
N ASP A 411 4.03 -21.01 18.83
CA ASP A 411 5.13 -20.65 19.74
C ASP A 411 4.64 -19.71 20.84
N VAL A 412 3.71 -18.81 20.50
CA VAL A 412 3.11 -17.83 21.40
C VAL A 412 1.59 -17.82 21.22
N VAL A 413 0.88 -17.78 22.35
CA VAL A 413 -0.58 -17.65 22.37
C VAL A 413 -0.97 -16.41 23.17
N ILE A 414 -1.57 -15.43 22.48
CA ILE A 414 -2.03 -14.16 23.04
C ILE A 414 -3.54 -14.19 23.17
N GLN A 415 -4.07 -14.02 24.36
CA GLN A 415 -5.50 -13.83 24.57
C GLN A 415 -5.85 -12.34 24.62
N MET A 416 -6.73 -11.90 23.74
CA MET A 416 -7.35 -10.57 23.84
C MET A 416 -8.54 -10.63 24.77
N LYS A 417 -8.51 -9.82 25.84
CA LYS A 417 -9.61 -9.65 26.80
C LYS A 417 -9.76 -8.18 27.14
N GLU A 418 -10.98 -7.63 26.95
CA GLU A 418 -11.26 -6.21 27.23
C GLU A 418 -10.26 -5.25 26.56
N TYR A 419 -9.90 -5.56 25.30
CA TYR A 419 -8.95 -4.81 24.45
C TYR A 419 -7.48 -4.88 24.89
N LEU A 420 -7.15 -5.68 25.92
CA LEU A 420 -5.78 -5.91 26.39
C LEU A 420 -5.29 -7.32 26.03
N PRO A 421 -4.01 -7.47 25.63
CA PRO A 421 -3.41 -8.77 25.37
C PRO A 421 -2.90 -9.41 26.67
N TYR A 422 -3.03 -10.72 26.76
CA TYR A 422 -2.48 -11.56 27.82
C TYR A 422 -1.74 -12.73 27.19
N ASP A 423 -0.51 -12.97 27.63
CA ASP A 423 0.21 -14.18 27.25
C ASP A 423 -0.36 -15.37 28.01
N ILE A 424 -0.97 -16.29 27.31
CA ILE A 424 -1.52 -17.53 27.86
C ILE A 424 -0.82 -18.76 27.31
N THR A 425 0.38 -18.61 26.76
CA THR A 425 1.11 -19.69 26.06
C THR A 425 1.24 -20.94 26.92
N ALA A 426 1.74 -20.80 28.16
CA ALA A 426 1.91 -21.95 29.06
C ALA A 426 0.59 -22.67 29.37
N ARG A 427 -0.48 -21.90 29.59
CA ARG A 427 -1.82 -22.47 29.83
C ARG A 427 -2.33 -23.18 28.58
N ALA A 428 -2.26 -22.52 27.41
CA ALA A 428 -2.72 -23.09 26.14
C ALA A 428 -2.01 -24.40 25.81
N LYS A 429 -0.68 -24.46 26.01
CA LYS A 429 0.11 -25.68 25.80
C LYS A 429 -0.27 -26.81 26.76
N LYS A 430 -0.50 -26.47 28.04
CA LYS A 430 -0.96 -27.44 29.05
C LYS A 430 -2.30 -28.06 28.67
N GLU A 431 -3.25 -27.24 28.27
CA GLU A 431 -4.60 -27.74 27.87
C GLU A 431 -4.49 -28.55 26.56
N ALA A 432 -3.71 -28.08 25.57
CA ALA A 432 -3.50 -28.77 24.31
C ALA A 432 -2.90 -30.17 24.48
N ALA A 433 -2.03 -30.38 25.47
CA ALA A 433 -1.40 -31.68 25.74
C ALA A 433 -2.41 -32.82 26.06
N ALA A 434 -3.64 -32.48 26.42
CA ALA A 434 -4.72 -33.45 26.66
C ALA A 434 -5.44 -33.87 25.36
N TYR A 435 -5.14 -33.24 24.23
CA TYR A 435 -5.76 -33.49 22.93
C TYR A 435 -4.73 -34.05 21.93
N PRO A 436 -5.15 -34.81 20.92
CA PRO A 436 -4.24 -35.30 19.88
C PRO A 436 -3.51 -34.17 19.17
N GLU A 437 -2.24 -34.38 18.88
CA GLU A 437 -1.49 -33.46 18.03
C GLU A 437 -2.05 -33.48 16.61
N VAL A 438 -1.97 -32.33 15.95
CA VAL A 438 -2.34 -32.23 14.53
C VAL A 438 -1.36 -33.08 13.72
N ALA A 439 -1.89 -33.97 12.92
CA ALA A 439 -1.06 -34.80 12.05
C ALA A 439 -0.22 -33.92 11.11
N ALA A 440 1.07 -34.22 11.03
CA ALA A 440 1.94 -33.63 10.02
C ALA A 440 1.44 -34.00 8.63
N ALA A 441 1.68 -33.14 7.64
CA ALA A 441 1.33 -33.46 6.27
C ALA A 441 2.04 -34.70 5.76
N SER A 442 1.34 -35.55 5.05
CA SER A 442 1.87 -36.82 4.53
C SER A 442 2.89 -36.64 3.40
N SER A 443 2.83 -35.52 2.66
CA SER A 443 3.75 -35.19 1.58
C SER A 443 4.91 -34.30 2.08
N PRO A 444 6.13 -34.45 1.53
CA PRO A 444 7.26 -33.61 1.89
C PRO A 444 6.97 -32.12 1.64
N PHE A 445 7.54 -31.26 2.50
CA PHE A 445 7.49 -29.82 2.29
C PHE A 445 8.41 -29.43 1.13
N HIS A 446 7.88 -28.67 0.18
CA HIS A 446 8.66 -28.09 -0.90
C HIS A 446 7.97 -26.84 -1.42
N LEU A 447 8.66 -25.70 -1.34
CA LEU A 447 8.21 -24.49 -2.05
C LEU A 447 8.58 -24.59 -3.53
N PRO A 448 7.75 -24.05 -4.44
CA PRO A 448 8.08 -23.98 -5.85
C PRO A 448 9.38 -23.21 -6.14
N ASP A 449 9.99 -23.48 -7.28
CA ASP A 449 11.19 -22.76 -7.75
C ASP A 449 10.91 -21.31 -8.18
N PHE A 450 9.67 -20.86 -8.18
CA PHE A 450 9.24 -19.50 -8.53
C PHE A 450 9.77 -19.00 -9.89
N ARG A 451 9.71 -19.88 -10.92
CA ARG A 451 10.19 -19.59 -12.28
C ARG A 451 9.06 -19.29 -13.26
N ARG A 452 7.97 -18.71 -12.78
CA ARG A 452 6.86 -18.32 -13.66
C ARG A 452 7.23 -17.13 -14.52
N ILE A 453 7.04 -17.28 -15.84
CA ILE A 453 7.34 -16.26 -16.85
C ILE A 453 6.04 -15.75 -17.45
N PRO A 454 5.70 -14.46 -17.29
CA PRO A 454 4.54 -13.90 -17.95
C PRO A 454 4.72 -13.86 -19.46
N LYS A 455 3.72 -14.33 -20.19
CA LYS A 455 3.69 -14.29 -21.66
C LYS A 455 3.49 -12.86 -22.14
N PRO A 456 4.15 -12.47 -23.25
CA PRO A 456 3.93 -11.18 -23.85
C PRO A 456 2.46 -10.96 -24.24
N MET A 457 1.84 -9.90 -23.76
CA MET A 457 0.46 -9.54 -24.12
C MET A 457 0.44 -8.75 -25.43
N GLY A 458 0.13 -9.42 -26.55
CA GLY A 458 0.05 -8.78 -27.86
C GLY A 458 -1.02 -7.68 -27.95
N SER A 459 -2.12 -7.82 -27.21
CA SER A 459 -3.23 -6.85 -27.19
C SER A 459 -2.88 -5.47 -26.61
N LEU A 460 -1.87 -5.36 -25.75
CA LEU A 460 -1.42 -4.09 -25.17
C LEU A 460 -0.13 -3.54 -25.80
N ARG A 461 0.72 -4.39 -26.40
CA ARG A 461 2.01 -3.99 -26.97
C ARG A 461 1.91 -3.06 -28.19
N GLY A 462 0.82 -3.13 -28.96
CA GLY A 462 0.63 -2.36 -30.21
C GLY A 462 -0.23 -1.11 -30.09
N GLN A 463 -0.74 -0.78 -28.90
CA GLN A 463 -1.65 0.35 -28.76
C GLN A 463 -0.91 1.65 -28.42
N GLU A 464 -1.06 2.67 -29.27
CA GLU A 464 -0.50 4.02 -29.03
C GLU A 464 -1.07 4.67 -27.75
N ARG A 465 -2.30 4.36 -27.34
CA ARG A 465 -2.93 4.90 -26.14
C ARG A 465 -3.61 3.82 -25.33
N THR A 466 -3.17 3.65 -24.10
CA THR A 466 -3.80 2.78 -23.09
C THR A 466 -4.69 3.63 -22.19
N LYS A 467 -5.97 3.24 -22.08
CA LYS A 467 -6.89 3.86 -21.13
C LYS A 467 -6.78 3.18 -19.78
N ILE A 468 -6.32 3.92 -18.78
CA ILE A 468 -6.23 3.47 -17.39
C ILE A 468 -7.35 4.14 -16.60
N LYS A 469 -8.08 3.35 -15.81
CA LYS A 469 -9.13 3.82 -14.90
C LYS A 469 -9.00 3.07 -13.59
N VAL A 470 -9.05 3.79 -12.48
CA VAL A 470 -9.10 3.22 -11.13
C VAL A 470 -10.56 3.13 -10.70
N LEU A 471 -10.94 1.99 -10.13
CA LEU A 471 -12.31 1.69 -9.68
C LEU A 471 -12.39 1.82 -8.15
N GLY A 472 -12.23 3.04 -7.65
CA GLY A 472 -12.18 3.31 -6.20
C GLY A 472 -11.00 2.60 -5.52
N LYS A 473 -11.28 1.86 -4.44
CA LYS A 473 -10.30 0.97 -3.77
C LYS A 473 -10.46 -0.50 -4.20
N GLU A 474 -11.28 -0.79 -5.21
CA GLU A 474 -11.67 -2.16 -5.54
C GLU A 474 -10.87 -2.78 -6.68
N GLY A 475 -10.27 -1.96 -7.54
CA GLY A 475 -9.51 -2.51 -8.65
C GLY A 475 -9.09 -1.49 -9.68
N ILE A 476 -8.50 -2.00 -10.75
CA ILE A 476 -8.01 -1.22 -11.88
C ILE A 476 -8.60 -1.73 -13.18
N GLN A 477 -8.81 -0.84 -14.11
CA GLN A 477 -9.20 -1.18 -15.47
C GLN A 477 -8.17 -0.64 -16.46
N ILE A 478 -7.65 -1.54 -17.29
CA ILE A 478 -6.78 -1.18 -18.42
C ILE A 478 -7.51 -1.55 -19.70
N ASN A 479 -7.88 -0.54 -20.47
CA ASN A 479 -8.75 -0.66 -21.64
C ASN A 479 -10.11 -1.29 -21.27
N ARG A 480 -10.31 -2.59 -21.58
CA ARG A 480 -11.51 -3.36 -21.24
C ARG A 480 -11.30 -4.38 -20.13
N SER A 481 -10.04 -4.67 -19.78
CA SER A 481 -9.69 -5.63 -18.74
C SER A 481 -9.83 -5.01 -17.36
N VAL A 482 -10.47 -5.74 -16.45
CA VAL A 482 -10.62 -5.36 -15.05
C VAL A 482 -9.84 -6.34 -14.18
N THR A 483 -8.95 -5.80 -13.34
CA THR A 483 -8.25 -6.54 -12.30
C THR A 483 -8.88 -6.19 -10.95
N ASP A 484 -9.48 -7.18 -10.30
CA ASP A 484 -10.10 -7.02 -8.98
C ASP A 484 -9.03 -7.08 -7.88
N LEU A 485 -8.94 -6.03 -7.07
CA LEU A 485 -7.97 -5.86 -5.99
C LEU A 485 -8.65 -5.55 -4.64
N ARG A 486 -9.99 -5.68 -4.55
CA ARG A 486 -10.77 -5.32 -3.36
C ARG A 486 -10.35 -6.03 -2.08
N TYR A 487 -9.76 -7.19 -2.21
CA TYR A 487 -9.31 -8.02 -1.09
C TYR A 487 -7.85 -7.80 -0.68
N LEU A 488 -7.14 -6.86 -1.32
CA LEU A 488 -5.81 -6.44 -0.90
C LEU A 488 -5.92 -5.35 0.18
N GLU A 489 -6.15 -5.78 1.41
CA GLU A 489 -6.46 -4.91 2.55
C GLU A 489 -5.32 -3.97 2.96
N GLN A 490 -4.10 -4.23 2.48
CA GLN A 490 -2.92 -3.40 2.72
C GLN A 490 -2.68 -2.32 1.66
N LEU A 491 -3.54 -2.22 0.65
CA LEU A 491 -3.62 -1.03 -0.20
C LEU A 491 -4.26 0.11 0.62
N ALA A 492 -3.42 0.90 1.27
CA ALA A 492 -3.84 1.96 2.17
C ALA A 492 -4.50 3.14 1.41
N ASP A 493 -4.08 3.38 0.16
CA ASP A 493 -4.46 4.57 -0.59
C ASP A 493 -4.87 4.25 -2.03
N PRO A 494 -5.95 4.88 -2.57
CA PRO A 494 -6.36 4.72 -3.97
C PRO A 494 -5.27 5.05 -5.00
N GLU A 495 -4.32 5.92 -4.66
CA GLU A 495 -3.21 6.28 -5.54
C GLU A 495 -2.20 5.13 -5.73
N GLN A 496 -2.17 4.15 -4.80
CA GLN A 496 -1.42 2.91 -5.00
C GLN A 496 -2.04 2.06 -6.13
N LEU A 497 -3.39 2.05 -6.25
CA LEU A 497 -4.06 1.37 -7.36
C LEU A 497 -3.76 2.07 -8.69
N THR A 498 -3.70 3.41 -8.69
CA THR A 498 -3.28 4.16 -9.88
C THR A 498 -1.85 3.76 -10.27
N ALA A 499 -0.93 3.71 -9.31
CA ALA A 499 0.44 3.29 -9.56
C ALA A 499 0.53 1.83 -10.05
N LEU A 500 -0.25 0.90 -9.48
CA LEU A 500 -0.32 -0.49 -9.95
C LEU A 500 -0.79 -0.60 -11.40
N ALA A 501 -1.74 0.23 -11.82
CA ALA A 501 -2.18 0.26 -13.21
C ALA A 501 -1.08 0.75 -14.16
N TYR A 502 -0.30 1.76 -13.76
CA TYR A 502 0.87 2.22 -14.50
C TYR A 502 1.98 1.16 -14.50
N ILE A 503 2.25 0.49 -13.38
CA ILE A 503 3.21 -0.60 -13.25
C ILE A 503 2.84 -1.76 -14.19
N LEU A 504 1.58 -2.18 -14.20
CA LEU A 504 1.12 -3.25 -15.09
C LEU A 504 1.29 -2.85 -16.57
N ASN A 505 0.87 -1.64 -16.95
CA ASN A 505 1.03 -1.14 -18.30
C ASN A 505 2.52 -1.06 -18.73
N TYR A 506 3.38 -0.53 -17.85
CA TYR A 506 4.81 -0.45 -18.07
C TYR A 506 5.45 -1.85 -18.21
N SER A 507 5.08 -2.77 -17.33
CA SER A 507 5.59 -4.15 -17.34
C SER A 507 5.25 -4.87 -18.65
N VAL A 508 4.01 -4.77 -19.11
CA VAL A 508 3.57 -5.38 -20.37
C VAL A 508 4.32 -4.80 -21.55
N ARG A 509 4.56 -3.49 -21.56
CA ARG A 509 5.23 -2.83 -22.71
C ARG A 509 6.74 -3.05 -22.76
N HIS A 510 7.41 -3.08 -21.61
CA HIS A 510 8.86 -2.96 -21.53
C HIS A 510 9.57 -4.15 -20.87
N LEU A 511 8.90 -4.92 -20.02
CA LEU A 511 9.56 -5.94 -19.21
C LEU A 511 9.10 -7.38 -19.52
N MET A 512 7.85 -7.59 -19.93
CA MET A 512 7.31 -8.93 -20.24
C MET A 512 7.76 -9.35 -21.65
N ASP A 513 8.98 -9.84 -21.75
CA ASP A 513 9.61 -10.27 -22.99
C ASP A 513 9.46 -11.79 -23.29
N GLY A 514 8.82 -12.54 -22.37
CA GLY A 514 8.69 -13.98 -22.44
C GLY A 514 9.94 -14.75 -22.00
N ARG A 515 10.87 -14.07 -21.31
CA ARG A 515 12.11 -14.66 -20.76
C ARG A 515 12.28 -14.39 -19.27
N ARG A 516 11.90 -13.19 -18.82
CA ARG A 516 12.02 -12.78 -17.42
C ARG A 516 10.95 -13.42 -16.58
N THR A 517 11.37 -13.93 -15.43
CA THR A 517 10.45 -14.38 -14.38
C THR A 517 9.71 -13.20 -13.77
N LEU A 518 8.61 -13.50 -13.06
CA LEU A 518 7.85 -12.48 -12.33
C LEU A 518 8.72 -11.75 -11.29
N GLY A 519 9.60 -12.49 -10.60
CA GLY A 519 10.58 -11.92 -9.65
C GLY A 519 11.53 -10.93 -10.31
N GLU A 520 12.13 -11.30 -11.47
CA GLU A 520 13.04 -10.43 -12.21
C GLU A 520 12.35 -9.17 -12.75
N ILE A 521 11.07 -9.26 -13.11
CA ILE A 521 10.27 -8.10 -13.52
C ILE A 521 10.06 -7.17 -12.33
N ALA A 522 9.68 -7.69 -11.16
CA ALA A 522 9.51 -6.89 -9.96
C ALA A 522 10.83 -6.21 -9.55
N ASP A 523 11.96 -6.93 -9.59
CA ASP A 523 13.29 -6.37 -9.30
C ASP A 523 13.66 -5.23 -10.28
N ALA A 524 13.34 -5.40 -11.55
CA ALA A 524 13.59 -4.36 -12.56
C ALA A 524 12.73 -3.11 -12.32
N LEU A 525 11.47 -3.29 -11.93
CA LEU A 525 10.57 -2.21 -11.57
C LEU A 525 11.05 -1.46 -10.33
N GLU A 526 11.39 -2.18 -9.26
CA GLU A 526 11.87 -1.57 -8.01
C GLU A 526 13.14 -0.76 -8.25
N ARG A 527 14.15 -1.35 -8.92
CA ARG A 527 15.39 -0.63 -9.28
C ARG A 527 15.11 0.63 -10.10
N LYS A 528 14.14 0.57 -11.02
CA LYS A 528 13.80 1.71 -11.86
C LYS A 528 13.12 2.80 -11.03
N ILE A 529 12.16 2.44 -10.17
CA ILE A 529 11.47 3.39 -9.29
C ILE A 529 12.46 3.99 -8.28
N ASP A 530 13.36 3.19 -7.70
CA ASP A 530 14.38 3.68 -6.76
C ASP A 530 15.32 4.70 -7.40
N LYS A 531 15.67 4.50 -8.67
CA LYS A 531 16.58 5.37 -9.40
C LYS A 531 15.92 6.65 -9.95
N GLU A 532 14.71 6.53 -10.49
CA GLU A 532 14.08 7.59 -11.28
C GLU A 532 12.76 8.10 -10.65
N GLY A 533 12.36 7.51 -9.50
CA GLY A 533 11.08 7.78 -8.85
C GLY A 533 9.89 7.23 -9.62
N LEU A 534 8.69 7.50 -9.14
CA LEU A 534 7.43 7.07 -9.77
C LEU A 534 7.23 7.64 -11.20
N SER A 535 7.98 8.69 -11.56
CA SER A 535 7.98 9.26 -12.91
C SER A 535 8.41 8.27 -13.99
N ALA A 536 9.24 7.31 -13.62
CA ALA A 536 9.74 6.26 -14.50
C ALA A 536 8.66 5.34 -15.10
N LEU A 537 7.48 5.34 -14.50
CA LEU A 537 6.34 4.50 -14.91
C LEU A 537 5.46 5.17 -15.98
N ALA A 538 5.66 6.47 -16.24
CA ALA A 538 4.82 7.23 -17.15
C ALA A 538 5.43 7.32 -18.55
N ASP A 539 4.81 6.67 -19.53
CA ASP A 539 5.13 6.84 -20.97
C ASP A 539 4.54 8.14 -21.54
N ALA A 540 3.95 8.99 -20.69
CA ALA A 540 3.25 10.20 -21.09
C ALA A 540 4.20 11.42 -21.02
N SER A 541 3.86 12.46 -21.78
CA SER A 541 4.57 13.75 -21.78
C SER A 541 4.50 14.50 -20.45
N TYR A 542 3.74 13.99 -19.47
CA TYR A 542 3.61 14.55 -18.14
C TYR A 542 3.44 13.42 -17.09
N LEU A 543 3.91 13.65 -15.88
CA LEU A 543 3.76 12.74 -14.76
C LEU A 543 2.38 12.92 -14.11
N PRO A 544 1.60 11.84 -13.88
CA PRO A 544 0.41 11.90 -13.04
C PRO A 544 0.73 12.42 -11.63
N ALA A 545 -0.17 13.23 -11.07
CA ALA A 545 -0.04 13.77 -9.71
C ALA A 545 -0.60 12.83 -8.63
N ASP A 546 -1.15 11.70 -9.04
CA ASP A 546 -1.96 10.78 -8.26
C ASP A 546 -1.40 9.35 -8.25
N LEU A 547 -0.06 9.22 -8.19
CA LEU A 547 0.63 7.96 -7.99
C LEU A 547 1.17 7.87 -6.56
N SER A 548 0.95 6.73 -5.89
CA SER A 548 1.60 6.38 -4.64
C SER A 548 2.26 5.01 -4.76
N ARG A 549 3.47 4.86 -4.19
CA ARG A 549 4.26 3.64 -4.34
C ARG A 549 3.59 2.45 -3.65
N PRO A 550 3.23 1.37 -4.36
CA PRO A 550 2.87 0.10 -3.75
C PRO A 550 4.13 -0.66 -3.33
N ARG A 551 4.00 -1.59 -2.37
CA ARG A 551 5.08 -2.51 -2.01
C ARG A 551 5.19 -3.62 -3.07
N ARG A 552 6.29 -4.36 -3.03
CA ARG A 552 6.52 -5.53 -3.89
C ARG A 552 5.36 -6.54 -3.82
N GLN A 553 4.82 -6.77 -2.63
CA GLN A 553 3.73 -7.71 -2.38
C GLN A 553 2.45 -7.31 -3.14
N GLU A 554 2.09 -6.04 -3.16
CA GLU A 554 0.94 -5.54 -3.93
C GLU A 554 1.20 -5.58 -5.44
N ILE A 555 2.45 -5.38 -5.88
CA ILE A 555 2.82 -5.55 -7.30
C ILE A 555 2.58 -6.99 -7.74
N PHE A 556 3.11 -7.98 -7.00
CA PHE A 556 2.87 -9.39 -7.26
C PHE A 556 1.38 -9.73 -7.23
N ALA A 557 0.68 -9.28 -6.21
CA ALA A 557 -0.75 -9.54 -6.06
C ALA A 557 -1.58 -8.97 -7.24
N CYS A 558 -1.22 -7.78 -7.73
CA CYS A 558 -1.87 -7.19 -8.90
C CYS A 558 -1.60 -7.99 -10.18
N LEU A 559 -0.34 -8.37 -10.42
CA LEU A 559 0.03 -9.14 -11.61
C LEU A 559 -0.63 -10.52 -11.60
N ASN A 560 -0.68 -11.19 -10.45
CA ASN A 560 -1.32 -12.51 -10.30
C ASN A 560 -2.85 -12.48 -10.47
N ARG A 561 -3.51 -11.35 -10.21
CA ARG A 561 -4.97 -11.20 -10.36
C ARG A 561 -5.39 -10.65 -11.73
N CYS A 562 -4.43 -10.29 -12.57
CA CYS A 562 -4.72 -9.82 -13.92
C CYS A 562 -5.12 -11.00 -14.82
N ARG A 563 -6.42 -11.13 -15.14
CA ARG A 563 -6.98 -12.23 -15.94
C ARG A 563 -6.37 -12.38 -17.34
N GLU A 564 -5.88 -11.28 -17.90
CA GLU A 564 -5.27 -11.31 -19.24
C GLU A 564 -3.81 -11.77 -19.23
N LEU A 565 -3.17 -11.83 -18.04
CA LEU A 565 -1.82 -12.36 -17.91
C LEU A 565 -1.87 -13.90 -17.83
N SER A 566 -1.17 -14.53 -18.75
CA SER A 566 -0.87 -15.96 -18.66
C SER A 566 0.62 -16.17 -18.44
N PHE A 567 0.95 -17.27 -17.77
CA PHE A 567 2.34 -17.60 -17.45
C PHE A 567 2.77 -18.91 -18.13
N THR A 568 4.08 -19.10 -18.21
CA THR A 568 4.71 -20.37 -18.55
C THR A 568 5.77 -20.69 -17.53
N PHE A 569 6.16 -21.95 -17.43
CA PHE A 569 7.34 -22.39 -16.71
C PHE A 569 8.50 -22.61 -17.67
N PHE A 570 9.73 -22.47 -17.16
CA PHE A 570 10.94 -22.96 -17.83
C PHE A 570 11.11 -24.44 -17.58
#